data_616b3b5d61eb7b0d6f0b3d2436c6d35c
#
_entry.id   616b3b5d61eb7b0d6f0b3d2436c6d35c
#
_cell.length_a   1.000
_cell.length_b   1.000
_cell.length_c   1.000
_cell.angle_alpha   90.00
_cell.angle_beta   90.00
_cell.angle_gamma   90.00
#
_symmetry.space_group_name_H-M   'P 1'
#
loop_
_entity.id
_entity.type
_entity.pdbx_description
1 polymer ?
#
loop_
_entity_poly.entity_id
_entity_poly.type
_entity_poly.pdbx_seq_one_letter_code
_entity_poly.pdbx_strand_id
1 'polypeptide(L)'
;MNCSIYPPNTLKKYKYVVNISLYQGKLLLSRHKDRKTWETQGGHIEEGETPAQAAARELVEESGAVRFTIRPVCDYAAGEGTLVGGMVFAAIIEELGPMPGMEMAETRLFDSLPDNLTYPEITPVLYSYYHEQFLAQQP
;
A
#
# COMPACT_ATOMS: atom_id res chain seq x y z
N MET A 1 -11.19 -13.51 7.44
CA MET A 1 -10.88 -13.05 6.06
C MET A 1 -9.59 -13.71 5.60
N ASN A 2 -9.58 -14.27 4.39
CA ASN A 2 -8.40 -14.89 3.82
C ASN A 2 -7.60 -13.89 3.00
N CYS A 3 -6.28 -13.97 3.08
CA CYS A 3 -5.39 -13.18 2.25
C CYS A 3 -4.28 -14.11 1.73
N SER A 4 -4.28 -14.34 0.43
CA SER A 4 -3.30 -15.19 -0.24
C SER A 4 -2.35 -14.34 -1.08
N ILE A 5 -1.09 -14.75 -1.14
CA ILE A 5 -0.04 -14.01 -1.85
C ILE A 5 0.47 -14.83 -3.03
N TYR A 6 0.71 -14.16 -4.14
CA TYR A 6 1.21 -14.76 -5.39
C TYR A 6 2.34 -13.90 -5.95
N PRO A 7 3.21 -14.46 -6.79
CA PRO A 7 4.21 -13.64 -7.49
C PRO A 7 3.55 -12.52 -8.31
N PRO A 8 4.26 -11.41 -8.57
CA PRO A 8 3.70 -10.32 -9.35
C PRO A 8 3.26 -10.79 -10.76
N ASN A 9 2.17 -10.23 -11.24
CA ASN A 9 1.59 -10.51 -12.57
C ASN A 9 1.08 -11.94 -12.73
N THR A 10 0.68 -12.57 -11.62
CA THR A 10 0.07 -13.91 -11.62
C THR A 10 -1.42 -13.85 -11.93
N LEU A 11 -2.11 -12.88 -11.32
CA LEU A 11 -3.55 -12.76 -11.48
C LEU A 11 -3.89 -12.12 -12.83
N LYS A 12 -5.06 -12.44 -13.35
CA LYS A 12 -5.51 -11.90 -14.64
C LYS A 12 -6.28 -10.60 -14.49
N LYS A 13 -6.87 -10.38 -13.32
CA LYS A 13 -7.66 -9.18 -13.05
C LYS A 13 -7.27 -8.61 -11.71
N TYR A 14 -7.12 -7.29 -11.67
CA TYR A 14 -6.78 -6.56 -10.45
C TYR A 14 -7.85 -5.51 -10.22
N LYS A 15 -8.35 -5.44 -9.00
CA LYS A 15 -9.31 -4.42 -8.59
C LYS A 15 -8.68 -3.35 -7.72
N TYR A 16 -7.68 -3.74 -6.93
CA TYR A 16 -7.04 -2.85 -5.96
C TYR A 16 -5.54 -2.79 -6.13
N VAL A 17 -4.96 -1.70 -5.64
CA VAL A 17 -3.52 -1.56 -5.45
C VAL A 17 -3.23 -1.18 -4.00
N VAL A 18 -2.09 -1.63 -3.51
CA VAL A 18 -1.59 -1.30 -2.16
C VAL A 18 -0.15 -0.88 -2.29
N ASN A 19 0.20 0.23 -1.66
CA ASN A 19 1.59 0.70 -1.58
C ASN A 19 2.13 0.48 -0.17
N ILE A 20 3.22 -0.27 -0.06
CA ILE A 20 4.01 -0.31 1.16
C ILE A 20 5.08 0.75 0.96
N SER A 21 4.99 1.84 1.71
CA SER A 21 5.74 3.06 1.42
C SER A 21 6.76 3.34 2.51
N LEU A 22 7.99 3.61 2.10
CA LEU A 22 9.06 4.01 3.01
C LEU A 22 9.46 5.45 2.71
N TYR A 23 9.64 6.23 3.77
CA TYR A 23 10.16 7.58 3.71
C TYR A 23 11.18 7.73 4.84
N GLN A 24 12.41 8.13 4.49
CA GLN A 24 13.51 8.23 5.45
C GLN A 24 13.76 6.91 6.21
N GLY A 25 13.57 5.79 5.50
CA GLY A 25 13.81 4.45 6.06
C GLY A 25 12.71 3.92 6.97
N LYS A 26 11.61 4.65 7.12
CA LYS A 26 10.49 4.25 7.99
C LYS A 26 9.22 4.07 7.19
N LEU A 27 8.32 3.25 7.74
CA LEU A 27 7.03 2.97 7.13
C LEU A 27 6.11 4.19 7.24
N LEU A 28 5.60 4.66 6.11
CA LEU A 28 4.65 5.78 6.07
C LEU A 28 3.24 5.24 5.93
N LEU A 29 2.40 5.51 6.92
CA LEU A 29 0.99 5.16 6.87
C LEU A 29 0.13 6.42 6.86
N SER A 30 -1.07 6.27 6.34
CA SER A 30 -2.05 7.36 6.22
C SER A 30 -3.26 7.08 7.10
N ARG A 31 -3.90 8.14 7.57
CA ARG A 31 -5.14 8.03 8.36
C ARG A 31 -6.24 8.82 7.67
N HIS A 32 -7.33 8.12 7.36
CA HIS A 32 -8.52 8.75 6.79
C HIS A 32 -9.15 9.69 7.82
N LYS A 33 -9.68 10.82 7.36
CA LYS A 33 -10.25 11.87 8.24
C LYS A 33 -11.38 11.37 9.11
N ASP A 34 -12.11 10.33 8.66
CA ASP A 34 -13.26 9.77 9.39
C ASP A 34 -12.88 8.55 10.23
N ARG A 35 -11.58 8.24 10.33
CA ARG A 35 -11.10 7.07 11.07
C ARG A 35 -10.01 7.43 12.05
N LYS A 36 -9.80 6.54 13.02
CA LYS A 36 -8.70 6.63 13.99
C LYS A 36 -7.64 5.55 13.72
N THR A 37 -7.79 4.84 12.62
CA THR A 37 -6.93 3.71 12.27
C THR A 37 -6.00 4.09 11.13
N TRP A 38 -4.89 3.33 11.04
CA TRP A 38 -3.83 3.58 10.07
C TRP A 38 -3.89 2.60 8.93
N GLU A 39 -3.55 3.05 7.73
CA GLU A 39 -3.60 2.22 6.54
C GLU A 39 -2.47 2.57 5.58
N THR A 40 -2.12 1.60 4.74
CA THR A 40 -1.23 1.84 3.61
C THR A 40 -1.99 2.66 2.55
N GLN A 41 -1.25 3.37 1.70
CA GLN A 41 -1.87 4.08 0.60
C GLN A 41 -2.32 3.07 -0.45
N GLY A 42 -3.47 3.28 -1.04
CA GLY A 42 -4.00 2.39 -2.06
C GLY A 42 -5.48 2.63 -2.31
N GLY A 43 -6.04 1.83 -3.19
CA GLY A 43 -7.45 1.93 -3.52
C GLY A 43 -7.78 1.22 -4.81
N HIS A 44 -8.91 1.58 -5.39
CA HIS A 44 -9.41 0.97 -6.61
C HIS A 44 -8.61 1.42 -7.84
N ILE A 45 -8.38 0.48 -8.75
CA ILE A 45 -7.85 0.79 -10.08
C ILE A 45 -9.02 1.36 -10.90
N GLU A 46 -8.80 2.51 -11.51
CA GLU A 46 -9.82 3.14 -12.34
C GLU A 46 -9.75 2.61 -13.77
N GLU A 47 -10.85 2.78 -14.51
CA GLU A 47 -10.92 2.35 -15.88
C GLU A 47 -9.81 3.00 -16.70
N GLY A 48 -9.09 2.19 -17.47
CA GLY A 48 -7.99 2.66 -18.32
C GLY A 48 -6.64 2.79 -17.60
N GLU A 49 -6.60 2.58 -16.28
CA GLU A 49 -5.34 2.61 -15.54
C GLU A 49 -4.68 1.24 -15.52
N THR A 50 -3.34 1.22 -15.61
CA THR A 50 -2.57 0.05 -15.22
C THR A 50 -2.47 0.02 -13.68
N PRO A 51 -2.18 -1.14 -13.08
CA PRO A 51 -1.94 -1.17 -11.63
C PRO A 51 -0.88 -0.18 -11.16
N ALA A 52 0.23 -0.04 -11.91
CA ALA A 52 1.28 0.91 -11.54
C ALA A 52 0.80 2.36 -11.58
N GLN A 53 -0.02 2.71 -12.57
CA GLN A 53 -0.59 4.07 -12.64
C GLN A 53 -1.53 4.34 -11.47
N ALA A 54 -2.36 3.36 -11.12
CA ALA A 54 -3.26 3.48 -9.97
C ALA A 54 -2.47 3.63 -8.67
N ALA A 55 -1.42 2.83 -8.51
CA ALA A 55 -0.56 2.89 -7.32
C ALA A 55 0.07 4.27 -7.16
N ALA A 56 0.63 4.83 -8.24
CA ALA A 56 1.24 6.15 -8.21
C ALA A 56 0.20 7.23 -7.87
N ARG A 57 -0.97 7.18 -8.47
CA ARG A 57 -2.04 8.13 -8.20
C ARG A 57 -2.49 8.10 -6.75
N GLU A 58 -2.77 6.89 -6.24
CA GLU A 58 -3.22 6.73 -4.85
C GLU A 58 -2.13 7.17 -3.86
N LEU A 59 -0.86 6.91 -4.17
CA LEU A 59 0.24 7.34 -3.32
C LEU A 59 0.27 8.87 -3.20
N VAL A 60 0.16 9.58 -4.31
CA VAL A 60 0.14 11.04 -4.31
C VAL A 60 -1.07 11.58 -3.55
N GLU A 61 -2.26 11.03 -3.84
CA GLU A 61 -3.50 11.49 -3.20
C GLU A 61 -3.50 11.28 -1.69
N GLU A 62 -2.94 10.17 -1.22
CA GLU A 62 -3.06 9.77 0.18
C GLU A 62 -1.82 10.07 1.02
N SER A 63 -0.72 10.52 0.43
CA SER A 63 0.49 10.85 1.19
C SER A 63 1.08 12.21 0.86
N GLY A 64 0.80 12.74 -0.31
CA GLY A 64 1.46 13.96 -0.79
C GLY A 64 2.85 13.71 -1.34
N ALA A 65 3.18 12.48 -1.71
CA ALA A 65 4.47 12.16 -2.30
C ALA A 65 4.69 12.95 -3.59
N VAL A 66 5.86 13.57 -3.71
CA VAL A 66 6.25 14.42 -4.85
C VAL A 66 7.26 13.69 -5.73
N ARG A 67 8.27 13.10 -5.11
CA ARG A 67 9.30 12.34 -5.82
C ARG A 67 9.45 10.98 -5.17
N PHE A 68 9.29 9.93 -5.96
CA PHE A 68 9.27 8.55 -5.46
C PHE A 68 9.50 7.57 -6.61
N THR A 69 9.84 6.33 -6.23
CA THR A 69 9.87 5.20 -7.15
C THR A 69 8.93 4.13 -6.61
N ILE A 70 8.28 3.39 -7.50
CA ILE A 70 7.46 2.24 -7.13
C ILE A 70 7.89 1.03 -7.94
N ARG A 71 7.76 -0.15 -7.33
CA ARG A 71 8.02 -1.42 -8.03
C ARG A 71 7.08 -2.50 -7.50
N PRO A 72 6.68 -3.46 -8.36
CA PRO A 72 5.81 -4.56 -7.91
C PRO A 72 6.48 -5.43 -6.85
N VAL A 73 5.73 -5.85 -5.85
CA VAL A 73 6.18 -6.76 -4.80
C VAL A 73 5.51 -8.11 -4.96
N CYS A 74 4.19 -8.13 -5.06
CA CYS A 74 3.41 -9.36 -5.16
C CYS A 74 2.00 -9.03 -5.61
N ASP A 75 1.29 -10.09 -6.01
CA ASP A 75 -0.16 -10.03 -6.13
C ASP A 75 -0.77 -10.57 -4.84
N TYR A 76 -2.00 -10.20 -4.55
CA TYR A 76 -2.75 -10.80 -3.45
C TYR A 76 -4.21 -10.97 -3.81
N ALA A 77 -4.85 -11.90 -3.13
CA ALA A 77 -6.29 -12.08 -3.21
C ALA A 77 -6.83 -12.15 -1.80
N ALA A 78 -7.84 -11.32 -1.50
CA ALA A 78 -8.39 -11.20 -0.16
C ALA A 78 -9.90 -11.12 -0.21
N GLY A 79 -10.54 -11.57 0.87
CA GLY A 79 -11.99 -11.51 1.02
C GLY A 79 -12.56 -12.75 1.66
N GLU A 80 -13.86 -12.70 1.92
CA GLU A 80 -14.66 -13.83 2.37
C GLU A 80 -15.60 -14.20 1.24
N GLY A 81 -15.71 -15.49 0.93
CA GLY A 81 -16.50 -15.94 -0.22
C GLY A 81 -15.74 -15.65 -1.52
N THR A 82 -16.17 -14.64 -2.26
CA THR A 82 -15.50 -14.27 -3.52
C THR A 82 -14.23 -13.46 -3.19
N LEU A 83 -13.08 -13.98 -3.63
CA LEU A 83 -11.80 -13.30 -3.44
C LEU A 83 -11.61 -12.21 -4.49
N VAL A 84 -11.04 -11.09 -4.07
CA VAL A 84 -10.76 -9.96 -4.93
C VAL A 84 -9.26 -9.77 -5.04
N GLY A 85 -8.77 -9.60 -6.27
CA GLY A 85 -7.35 -9.47 -6.55
C GLY A 85 -6.83 -8.05 -6.47
N GLY A 86 -5.58 -7.93 -6.04
CA GLY A 86 -4.86 -6.68 -6.00
C GLY A 86 -3.38 -6.89 -6.23
N MET A 87 -2.67 -5.78 -6.47
CA MET A 87 -1.22 -5.80 -6.61
C MET A 87 -0.59 -4.89 -5.56
N VAL A 88 0.46 -5.40 -4.93
CA VAL A 88 1.24 -4.67 -3.92
C VAL A 88 2.48 -4.10 -4.57
N PHE A 89 2.74 -2.83 -4.30
CA PHE A 89 3.94 -2.12 -4.73
C PHE A 89 4.75 -1.69 -3.52
N ALA A 90 6.07 -1.64 -3.68
CA ALA A 90 6.94 -0.99 -2.72
C ALA A 90 7.22 0.42 -3.24
N ALA A 91 6.94 1.42 -2.44
CA ALA A 91 7.16 2.81 -2.78
C ALA A 91 8.31 3.36 -1.92
N ILE A 92 9.33 3.91 -2.56
CA ILE A 92 10.40 4.62 -1.88
C ILE A 92 10.20 6.10 -2.16
N ILE A 93 9.83 6.83 -1.13
CA ILE A 93 9.53 8.26 -1.23
C ILE A 93 10.79 9.06 -0.91
N GLU A 94 11.15 9.97 -1.79
CA GLU A 94 12.31 10.84 -1.59
C GLU A 94 11.89 12.23 -1.13
N GLU A 95 10.70 12.67 -1.52
CA GLU A 95 10.19 13.99 -1.19
C GLU A 95 8.69 13.95 -0.93
N LEU A 96 8.27 14.48 0.23
CA LEU A 96 6.86 14.67 0.56
C LEU A 96 6.51 16.14 0.46
N GLY A 97 5.34 16.42 -0.11
CA GLY A 97 4.72 17.73 -0.12
C GLY A 97 3.43 17.72 0.68
N PRO A 98 2.63 18.79 0.58
CA PRO A 98 1.32 18.81 1.21
C PRO A 98 0.43 17.73 0.62
N MET A 99 -0.40 17.12 1.47
CA MET A 99 -1.39 16.16 0.98
C MET A 99 -2.44 16.88 0.14
N PRO A 100 -2.62 16.50 -1.14
CA PRO A 100 -3.55 17.22 -2.01
C PRO A 100 -5.00 16.81 -1.80
N GLY A 101 -5.23 15.61 -1.25
CA GLY A 101 -6.57 15.08 -1.11
C GLY A 101 -7.32 15.61 0.10
N MET A 102 -8.64 15.41 0.08
CA MET A 102 -9.51 15.81 1.18
C MET A 102 -9.93 14.62 2.03
N GLU A 103 -9.51 13.41 1.66
CA GLU A 103 -9.91 12.19 2.35
C GLU A 103 -9.02 11.84 3.54
N MET A 104 -7.72 12.09 3.41
CA MET A 104 -6.76 11.76 4.47
C MET A 104 -6.53 12.95 5.39
N ALA A 105 -6.47 12.69 6.69
CA ALA A 105 -6.21 13.74 7.68
C ALA A 105 -4.72 13.92 7.93
N GLU A 106 -3.95 12.82 7.95
CA GLU A 106 -2.53 12.90 8.24
C GLU A 106 -1.78 11.67 7.75
N THR A 107 -0.46 11.81 7.64
CA THR A 107 0.47 10.71 7.50
C THR A 107 1.39 10.69 8.71
N ARG A 108 1.94 9.51 9.00
CA ARG A 108 2.88 9.36 10.11
C ARG A 108 3.90 8.26 9.78
N LEU A 109 5.11 8.44 10.27
CA LEU A 109 6.17 7.44 10.14
C LEU A 109 6.13 6.49 11.32
N PHE A 110 6.34 5.21 11.03
CA PHE A 110 6.36 4.14 12.04
C PHE A 110 7.61 3.30 11.87
N ASP A 111 8.20 2.87 12.98
CA ASP A 111 9.32 1.93 12.95
C ASP A 111 8.82 0.50 12.65
N SER A 112 7.60 0.19 13.04
CA SER A 112 6.94 -1.07 12.78
C SER A 112 5.44 -0.84 12.69
N LEU A 113 4.68 -1.85 12.23
CA LEU A 113 3.23 -1.71 12.12
C LEU A 113 2.60 -1.43 13.49
N PRO A 114 1.72 -0.43 13.58
CA PRO A 114 0.93 -0.22 14.79
C PRO A 114 -0.19 -1.26 14.91
N ASP A 115 -0.81 -1.33 16.10
CA ASP A 115 -1.89 -2.28 16.33
C ASP A 115 -3.22 -1.81 15.73
N ASN A 116 -3.44 -0.49 15.68
CA ASN A 116 -4.73 0.05 15.24
C ASN A 116 -4.77 0.28 13.72
N LEU A 117 -4.84 -0.82 12.98
CA LEU A 117 -4.89 -0.81 11.53
C LEU A 117 -6.32 -0.82 11.02
N THR A 118 -6.54 -0.14 9.87
CA THR A 118 -7.84 -0.15 9.20
C THR A 118 -8.15 -1.56 8.66
N TYR A 119 -7.11 -2.26 8.18
CA TYR A 119 -7.26 -3.61 7.63
C TYR A 119 -6.35 -4.60 8.36
N PRO A 120 -6.71 -4.98 9.61
CA PRO A 120 -5.82 -5.78 10.45
C PRO A 120 -5.59 -7.21 9.96
N GLU A 121 -6.44 -7.71 9.05
CA GLU A 121 -6.32 -9.06 8.51
C GLU A 121 -5.54 -9.10 7.19
N ILE A 122 -5.31 -7.96 6.56
CA ILE A 122 -4.64 -7.86 5.27
C ILE A 122 -3.26 -7.21 5.39
N THR A 123 -3.20 -6.01 5.95
CA THR A 123 -1.96 -5.23 6.01
C THR A 123 -0.79 -5.98 6.64
N PRO A 124 -0.96 -6.68 7.79
CA PRO A 124 0.17 -7.42 8.38
C PRO A 124 0.69 -8.54 7.48
N VAL A 125 -0.19 -9.22 6.75
CA VAL A 125 0.20 -10.29 5.82
C VAL A 125 1.06 -9.72 4.70
N LEU A 126 0.63 -8.64 4.09
CA LEU A 126 1.35 -8.00 2.99
C LEU A 126 2.68 -7.38 3.45
N TYR A 127 2.67 -6.71 4.60
CA TYR A 127 3.87 -6.09 5.14
C TYR A 127 4.91 -7.14 5.54
N SER A 128 4.47 -8.22 6.16
CA SER A 128 5.34 -9.32 6.57
C SER A 128 6.03 -9.94 5.35
N TYR A 129 5.28 -10.19 4.28
CA TYR A 129 5.84 -10.71 3.04
C TYR A 129 6.88 -9.74 2.46
N TYR A 130 6.55 -8.45 2.38
CA TYR A 130 7.47 -7.43 1.89
C TYR A 130 8.75 -7.40 2.72
N HIS A 131 8.61 -7.39 4.03
CA HIS A 131 9.74 -7.33 4.95
C HIS A 131 10.68 -8.53 4.76
N GLU A 132 10.14 -9.74 4.68
CA GLU A 132 10.93 -10.95 4.49
C GLU A 132 11.63 -11.00 3.15
N GLN A 133 10.95 -10.58 2.08
CA GLN A 133 11.47 -10.71 0.72
C GLN A 133 12.41 -9.58 0.31
N PHE A 134 12.23 -8.41 0.85
CA PHE A 134 12.95 -7.22 0.37
C PHE A 134 13.85 -6.58 1.42
N LEU A 135 13.36 -6.38 2.65
CA LEU A 135 14.14 -5.70 3.70
C LEU A 135 15.13 -6.64 4.38
N ALA A 136 14.73 -7.86 4.67
CA ALA A 136 15.58 -8.82 5.36
C ALA A 136 16.76 -9.31 4.50
N GLN A 137 16.69 -9.13 3.18
CA GLN A 137 17.75 -9.55 2.25
C GLN A 137 18.73 -8.44 1.92
N GLN A 138 18.52 -7.25 2.42
CA GLN A 138 19.45 -6.15 2.20
C GLN A 138 20.62 -6.26 3.17
N PRO A 139 21.86 -6.16 2.67
CA PRO A 139 23.04 -6.20 3.54
C PRO A 139 23.12 -5.02 4.48
#